data_49c9e6d6dcd59703eae812959ed952f4
#
_entry.id   49c9e6d6dcd59703eae812959ed952f4
#
_cell.length_a   1.000
_cell.length_b   1.000
_cell.length_c   1.000
_cell.angle_alpha   90.00
_cell.angle_beta   90.00
_cell.angle_gamma   90.00
#
_symmetry.space_group_name_H-M   'P 1'
#
loop_
_entity.id
_entity.type
_entity.pdbx_description
1 polymer ?
#
loop_
_entity_poly.entity_id
_entity_poly.type
_entity_poly.pdbx_seq_one_letter_code
_entity_poly.pdbx_strand_id
1 'polypeptide(L)'
;DSMSPTFASGDLIFIRKCNPADLKEGDIICFHTIIENQYALNTHRIQSIETVGDVRSYTTIGDNNNGIADQHVISDGDIVGKYVGHLTGAGKVMDFLSSSTGFLVVIVLPMLLFFIYQVYNLIMISIRLKKAIAVETAQEQELARQQVEKQAEEKQAEQEKAQKEKEEAQAALEEARRMKEEAEALRAQAE
;
A
#
# COMPACT_ATOMS: atom_id res chain seq x y z
N ASP A 1 -22.66 -36.07 1.02
CA ASP A 1 -22.62 -35.81 2.49
C ASP A 1 -22.77 -37.09 3.33
N SER A 2 -21.93 -38.08 3.03
CA SER A 2 -21.97 -39.40 3.68
C SER A 2 -21.70 -39.37 5.20
N MET A 3 -21.05 -38.31 5.69
CA MET A 3 -20.71 -38.17 7.11
C MET A 3 -21.62 -37.22 7.89
N SER A 4 -22.70 -36.71 7.29
CA SER A 4 -23.67 -35.89 8.01
C SER A 4 -24.39 -36.75 9.08
N PRO A 5 -24.67 -36.22 10.30
CA PRO A 5 -24.49 -34.85 10.75
C PRO A 5 -23.11 -34.56 11.38
N THR A 6 -22.16 -35.54 11.42
CA THR A 6 -20.88 -35.35 12.07
C THR A 6 -20.09 -34.21 11.43
N PHE A 7 -20.01 -34.17 10.11
CA PHE A 7 -19.54 -33.05 9.28
C PHE A 7 -20.14 -33.14 7.87
N ALA A 8 -20.10 -32.04 7.12
CA ALA A 8 -20.73 -31.96 5.80
C ALA A 8 -19.76 -31.47 4.73
N SER A 9 -20.20 -31.57 3.48
CA SER A 9 -19.46 -30.99 2.33
C SER A 9 -19.27 -29.47 2.52
N GLY A 10 -18.03 -29.02 2.34
CA GLY A 10 -17.63 -27.63 2.57
C GLY A 10 -17.14 -27.34 3.98
N ASP A 11 -17.07 -28.35 4.86
CA ASP A 11 -16.36 -28.24 6.14
C ASP A 11 -14.87 -28.50 5.94
N LEU A 12 -14.04 -27.85 6.74
CA LEU A 12 -12.61 -28.14 6.83
C LEU A 12 -12.39 -29.15 7.94
N ILE A 13 -11.95 -30.37 7.58
CA ILE A 13 -11.69 -31.44 8.55
C ILE A 13 -10.20 -31.48 8.93
N PHE A 14 -9.92 -31.81 10.19
CA PHE A 14 -8.57 -32.00 10.71
C PHE A 14 -8.28 -33.48 10.90
N ILE A 15 -7.23 -33.94 10.22
CA ILE A 15 -6.77 -35.32 10.28
C ILE A 15 -5.40 -35.35 10.95
N ARG A 16 -5.27 -36.16 12.02
CA ARG A 16 -4.00 -36.39 12.72
C ARG A 16 -3.44 -37.75 12.34
N LYS A 17 -2.18 -37.78 11.96
CA LYS A 17 -1.47 -39.05 11.71
C LYS A 17 -1.53 -39.91 12.97
N CYS A 18 -1.85 -41.17 12.82
CA CYS A 18 -1.98 -42.13 13.93
C CYS A 18 -1.31 -43.44 13.57
N ASN A 19 -1.05 -44.27 14.61
CA ASN A 19 -0.68 -45.67 14.39
C ASN A 19 -1.97 -46.44 14.14
N PRO A 20 -2.09 -47.24 13.04
CA PRO A 20 -3.27 -48.04 12.78
C PRO A 20 -3.60 -49.02 13.93
N ALA A 21 -2.59 -49.48 14.65
CA ALA A 21 -2.77 -50.36 15.81
C ALA A 21 -3.60 -49.78 16.97
N ASP A 22 -3.65 -48.42 17.06
CA ASP A 22 -4.38 -47.70 18.11
C ASP A 22 -5.84 -47.38 17.72
N LEU A 23 -6.22 -47.73 16.48
CA LEU A 23 -7.57 -47.46 15.96
C LEU A 23 -8.58 -48.46 16.54
N LYS A 24 -9.80 -47.98 16.78
CA LYS A 24 -10.92 -48.73 17.33
C LYS A 24 -12.16 -48.53 16.47
N GLU A 25 -13.09 -49.48 16.59
CA GLU A 25 -14.44 -49.34 16.03
C GLU A 25 -15.09 -48.03 16.53
N GLY A 26 -15.76 -47.33 15.64
CA GLY A 26 -16.33 -46.01 15.90
C GLY A 26 -15.39 -44.83 15.62
N ASP A 27 -14.10 -45.06 15.47
CA ASP A 27 -13.17 -44.00 15.06
C ASP A 27 -13.45 -43.58 13.61
N ILE A 28 -13.30 -42.28 13.32
CA ILE A 28 -13.40 -41.77 11.95
C ILE A 28 -11.98 -41.66 11.39
N ILE A 29 -11.75 -42.26 10.24
CA ILE A 29 -10.46 -42.31 9.57
C ILE A 29 -10.53 -41.71 8.17
N CYS A 30 -9.46 -41.03 7.78
CA CYS A 30 -9.19 -40.61 6.39
C CYS A 30 -8.27 -41.66 5.77
N PHE A 31 -8.63 -42.12 4.59
CA PHE A 31 -7.94 -43.22 3.93
C PHE A 31 -7.99 -43.08 2.41
N HIS A 32 -7.07 -43.71 1.73
CA HIS A 32 -7.08 -43.86 0.29
C HIS A 32 -8.01 -44.97 -0.13
N THR A 33 -8.82 -44.75 -1.14
CA THR A 33 -9.71 -45.75 -1.72
C THR A 33 -9.96 -45.47 -3.21
N ILE A 34 -10.68 -46.35 -3.86
CA ILE A 34 -11.09 -46.16 -5.26
C ILE A 34 -12.56 -45.75 -5.28
N ILE A 35 -12.83 -44.56 -5.74
CA ILE A 35 -14.19 -44.04 -5.95
C ILE A 35 -14.34 -43.78 -7.45
N GLU A 36 -15.41 -44.33 -8.06
CA GLU A 36 -15.68 -44.17 -9.49
C GLU A 36 -14.45 -44.48 -10.38
N ASN A 37 -13.72 -45.54 -10.04
CA ASN A 37 -12.51 -45.98 -10.74
C ASN A 37 -11.33 -44.97 -10.67
N GLN A 38 -11.35 -44.03 -9.71
CA GLN A 38 -10.27 -43.06 -9.45
C GLN A 38 -9.75 -43.24 -8.01
N TYR A 39 -8.43 -43.12 -7.86
CA TYR A 39 -7.79 -43.11 -6.56
C TYR A 39 -8.11 -41.77 -5.85
N ALA A 40 -8.80 -41.89 -4.71
CA ALA A 40 -9.31 -40.73 -3.98
C ALA A 40 -9.16 -40.88 -2.47
N LEU A 41 -9.20 -39.78 -1.76
CA LEU A 41 -9.32 -39.76 -0.31
C LEU A 41 -10.79 -39.83 0.08
N ASN A 42 -11.10 -40.69 1.04
CA ASN A 42 -12.39 -40.79 1.71
C ASN A 42 -12.22 -40.67 3.23
N THR A 43 -13.29 -40.24 3.90
CA THR A 43 -13.30 -40.11 5.37
C THR A 43 -14.60 -40.70 5.91
N HIS A 44 -14.53 -41.84 6.49
CA HIS A 44 -15.68 -42.59 7.02
C HIS A 44 -15.37 -43.15 8.43
N ARG A 45 -16.39 -43.68 9.08
CA ARG A 45 -16.30 -44.29 10.41
C ARG A 45 -15.97 -45.78 10.29
N ILE A 46 -15.09 -46.26 11.13
CA ILE A 46 -14.80 -47.69 11.26
C ILE A 46 -16.02 -48.38 11.85
N GLN A 47 -16.61 -49.28 11.10
CA GLN A 47 -17.71 -50.14 11.53
C GLN A 47 -17.21 -51.39 12.24
N SER A 48 -16.21 -52.07 11.67
CA SER A 48 -15.60 -53.25 12.25
C SER A 48 -14.13 -53.38 11.87
N ILE A 49 -13.36 -54.05 12.72
CA ILE A 49 -11.94 -54.34 12.52
C ILE A 49 -11.77 -55.85 12.55
N GLU A 50 -11.26 -56.43 11.49
CA GLU A 50 -10.91 -57.85 11.43
C GLU A 50 -9.39 -57.98 11.42
N THR A 51 -8.87 -58.99 12.15
CA THR A 51 -7.44 -59.31 12.21
C THR A 51 -7.23 -60.75 11.83
N VAL A 52 -6.46 -61.00 10.79
CA VAL A 52 -6.11 -62.33 10.31
C VAL A 52 -4.57 -62.44 10.29
N GLY A 53 -4.02 -63.17 11.28
CA GLY A 53 -2.58 -63.15 11.51
C GLY A 53 -2.09 -61.77 11.90
N ASP A 54 -1.13 -61.19 11.16
CA ASP A 54 -0.58 -59.86 11.37
C ASP A 54 -1.27 -58.79 10.51
N VAL A 55 -2.29 -59.14 9.72
CA VAL A 55 -2.98 -58.22 8.81
C VAL A 55 -4.28 -57.75 9.44
N ARG A 56 -4.43 -56.45 9.56
CA ARG A 56 -5.68 -55.77 9.95
C ARG A 56 -6.42 -55.23 8.75
N SER A 57 -7.71 -55.42 8.79
CA SER A 57 -8.62 -54.88 7.76
C SER A 57 -9.78 -54.17 8.42
N TYR A 58 -10.20 -53.07 7.79
CA TYR A 58 -11.20 -52.17 8.32
C TYR A 58 -12.38 -52.09 7.34
N THR A 59 -13.57 -52.38 7.85
CA THR A 59 -14.83 -52.05 7.15
C THR A 59 -15.30 -50.71 7.63
N THR A 60 -15.57 -49.78 6.69
CA THR A 60 -15.97 -48.42 6.99
C THR A 60 -17.42 -48.16 6.55
N ILE A 61 -18.01 -47.12 7.14
CA ILE A 61 -19.38 -46.69 6.86
C ILE A 61 -19.50 -45.17 7.00
N GLY A 62 -20.22 -44.55 6.11
CA GLY A 62 -20.62 -43.15 6.24
C GLY A 62 -21.79 -43.03 7.24
N ASP A 63 -21.76 -42.03 8.11
CA ASP A 63 -22.80 -41.77 9.13
C ASP A 63 -24.19 -41.60 8.52
N ASN A 64 -24.27 -41.14 7.26
CA ASN A 64 -25.53 -40.93 6.51
C ASN A 64 -25.80 -42.03 5.44
N ASN A 65 -25.14 -43.14 5.49
CA ASN A 65 -25.27 -44.21 4.47
C ASN A 65 -26.38 -45.23 4.77
N ASN A 66 -27.35 -44.90 5.61
CA ASN A 66 -28.48 -45.76 5.95
C ASN A 66 -28.05 -47.16 6.46
N GLY A 67 -26.91 -47.25 7.11
CA GLY A 67 -26.40 -48.54 7.64
C GLY A 67 -25.69 -49.42 6.61
N ILE A 68 -25.47 -48.91 5.38
CA ILE A 68 -24.79 -49.66 4.34
C ILE A 68 -23.28 -49.39 4.42
N ALA A 69 -22.51 -50.45 4.68
CA ALA A 69 -21.06 -50.39 4.75
C ALA A 69 -20.42 -50.17 3.36
N ASP A 70 -19.23 -49.61 3.35
CA ASP A 70 -18.44 -49.45 2.15
C ASP A 70 -18.04 -50.80 1.55
N GLN A 71 -18.04 -50.90 0.22
CA GLN A 71 -17.73 -52.16 -0.46
C GLN A 71 -16.25 -52.55 -0.39
N HIS A 72 -15.38 -51.55 -0.26
CA HIS A 72 -13.94 -51.75 -0.22
C HIS A 72 -13.44 -51.85 1.23
N VAL A 73 -12.77 -52.93 1.53
CA VAL A 73 -12.08 -53.13 2.81
C VAL A 73 -10.75 -52.37 2.78
N ILE A 74 -10.45 -51.66 3.83
CA ILE A 74 -9.28 -50.80 3.97
C ILE A 74 -8.20 -51.54 4.76
N SER A 75 -6.95 -51.41 4.34
CA SER A 75 -5.77 -51.95 5.03
C SER A 75 -5.03 -50.88 5.81
N ASP A 76 -4.12 -51.27 6.71
CA ASP A 76 -3.27 -50.32 7.47
C ASP A 76 -2.52 -49.33 6.55
N GLY A 77 -2.10 -49.78 5.36
CA GLY A 77 -1.35 -48.98 4.39
C GLY A 77 -2.16 -47.90 3.71
N ASP A 78 -3.49 -48.02 3.70
CA ASP A 78 -4.38 -47.06 3.07
C ASP A 78 -4.73 -45.87 3.99
N ILE A 79 -4.45 -46.00 5.30
CA ILE A 79 -4.87 -45.05 6.32
C ILE A 79 -3.93 -43.85 6.33
N VAL A 80 -4.48 -42.67 6.10
CA VAL A 80 -3.78 -41.37 6.18
C VAL A 80 -3.73 -40.88 7.63
N GLY A 81 -4.83 -41.03 8.37
CA GLY A 81 -4.92 -40.66 9.77
C GLY A 81 -6.33 -40.66 10.34
N LYS A 82 -6.44 -40.28 11.60
CA LYS A 82 -7.68 -40.22 12.37
C LYS A 82 -8.23 -38.81 12.39
N TYR A 83 -9.52 -38.67 12.21
CA TYR A 83 -10.25 -37.41 12.37
C TYR A 83 -10.18 -36.94 13.83
N VAL A 84 -9.94 -35.64 14.02
CA VAL A 84 -9.84 -34.97 15.32
C VAL A 84 -10.81 -33.80 15.50
N GLY A 85 -11.40 -33.30 14.44
CA GLY A 85 -12.35 -32.21 14.49
C GLY A 85 -12.58 -31.57 13.11
N HIS A 86 -13.49 -30.60 13.04
CA HIS A 86 -13.77 -29.84 11.83
C HIS A 86 -14.13 -28.40 12.16
N LEU A 87 -14.05 -27.52 11.14
CA LEU A 87 -14.59 -26.17 11.14
C LEU A 87 -15.68 -26.09 10.08
N THR A 88 -16.91 -25.84 10.54
CA THR A 88 -18.07 -25.78 9.66
C THR A 88 -17.96 -24.64 8.66
N GLY A 89 -18.13 -24.94 7.38
CA GLY A 89 -18.13 -23.99 6.28
C GLY A 89 -16.77 -23.39 5.91
N ALA A 90 -15.72 -23.71 6.68
CA ALA A 90 -14.38 -23.17 6.40
C ALA A 90 -13.78 -23.67 5.07
N GLY A 91 -14.16 -24.88 4.64
CA GLY A 91 -13.78 -25.43 3.34
C GLY A 91 -14.31 -24.56 2.19
N LYS A 92 -15.56 -24.08 2.26
CA LYS A 92 -16.14 -23.16 1.24
C LYS A 92 -15.37 -21.85 1.12
N VAL A 93 -14.88 -21.32 2.24
CA VAL A 93 -14.04 -20.13 2.26
C VAL A 93 -12.70 -20.41 1.56
N MET A 94 -12.08 -21.55 1.87
CA MET A 94 -10.83 -21.98 1.22
C MET A 94 -11.01 -22.21 -0.28
N ASP A 95 -12.09 -22.84 -0.68
CA ASP A 95 -12.43 -23.04 -2.10
C ASP A 95 -12.65 -21.70 -2.82
N PHE A 96 -13.35 -20.76 -2.20
CA PHE A 96 -13.51 -19.40 -2.73
C PHE A 96 -12.17 -18.69 -2.88
N LEU A 97 -11.33 -18.68 -1.84
CA LEU A 97 -10.01 -18.04 -1.88
C LEU A 97 -9.08 -18.67 -2.92
N SER A 98 -9.19 -19.98 -3.14
CA SER A 98 -8.41 -20.74 -4.12
C SER A 98 -8.96 -20.60 -5.55
N SER A 99 -10.17 -20.09 -5.69
CA SER A 99 -10.78 -19.86 -7.01
C SER A 99 -10.19 -18.61 -7.67
N SER A 100 -10.19 -18.58 -9.02
CA SER A 100 -9.77 -17.42 -9.80
C SER A 100 -10.53 -16.14 -9.42
N THR A 101 -11.84 -16.26 -9.15
CA THR A 101 -12.69 -15.13 -8.73
C THR A 101 -12.36 -14.66 -7.33
N GLY A 102 -12.16 -15.57 -6.38
CA GLY A 102 -11.78 -15.23 -5.00
C GLY A 102 -10.42 -14.55 -4.93
N PHE A 103 -9.43 -15.09 -5.65
CA PHE A 103 -8.11 -14.46 -5.78
C PHE A 103 -8.20 -13.03 -6.33
N LEU A 104 -8.98 -12.84 -7.40
CA LEU A 104 -9.16 -11.52 -8.02
C LEU A 104 -9.81 -10.52 -7.06
N VAL A 105 -10.88 -10.94 -6.36
CA VAL A 105 -11.63 -10.04 -5.45
C VAL A 105 -10.86 -9.75 -4.17
N VAL A 106 -10.19 -10.75 -3.58
CA VAL A 106 -9.58 -10.60 -2.26
C VAL A 106 -8.14 -10.04 -2.34
N ILE A 107 -7.43 -10.33 -3.42
CA ILE A 107 -6.03 -9.93 -3.56
C ILE A 107 -5.86 -8.83 -4.61
N VAL A 108 -6.30 -9.07 -5.84
CA VAL A 108 -6.04 -8.16 -6.96
C VAL A 108 -6.79 -6.84 -6.82
N LEU A 109 -8.08 -6.88 -6.43
CA LEU A 109 -8.90 -5.67 -6.32
C LEU A 109 -8.41 -4.71 -5.23
N PRO A 110 -8.12 -5.14 -3.99
CA PRO A 110 -7.56 -4.24 -2.97
C PRO A 110 -6.18 -3.68 -3.36
N MET A 111 -5.35 -4.51 -4.01
CA MET A 111 -4.04 -4.07 -4.49
C MET A 111 -4.16 -3.01 -5.58
N LEU A 112 -5.11 -3.15 -6.51
CA LEU A 112 -5.42 -2.16 -7.53
C LEU A 112 -5.93 -0.84 -6.93
N LEU A 113 -6.85 -0.90 -5.96
CA LEU A 113 -7.35 0.28 -5.25
C LEU A 113 -6.23 0.99 -4.48
N PHE A 114 -5.36 0.24 -3.83
CA PHE A 114 -4.18 0.80 -3.17
C PHE A 114 -3.24 1.49 -4.17
N PHE A 115 -3.00 0.89 -5.33
CA PHE A 115 -2.20 1.51 -6.40
C PHE A 115 -2.81 2.82 -6.90
N ILE A 116 -4.12 2.84 -7.17
CA ILE A 116 -4.84 4.06 -7.59
C ILE A 116 -4.72 5.14 -6.51
N TYR A 117 -4.86 4.78 -5.24
CA TYR A 117 -4.68 5.70 -4.12
C TYR A 117 -3.26 6.29 -4.07
N GLN A 118 -2.24 5.48 -4.31
CA GLN A 118 -0.84 5.96 -4.35
C GLN A 118 -0.59 6.92 -5.52
N VAL A 119 -1.14 6.62 -6.69
CA VAL A 119 -1.05 7.53 -7.86
C VAL A 119 -1.75 8.86 -7.57
N TYR A 120 -2.93 8.83 -6.96
CA TYR A 120 -3.64 10.03 -6.53
C TYR A 120 -2.80 10.88 -5.56
N ASN A 121 -2.21 10.27 -4.54
CA ASN A 121 -1.34 10.96 -3.58
C ASN A 121 -0.12 11.58 -4.27
N LEU A 122 0.51 10.88 -5.21
CA LEU A 122 1.66 11.39 -5.96
C LEU A 122 1.29 12.64 -6.76
N ILE A 123 0.14 12.63 -7.43
CA ILE A 123 -0.37 13.79 -8.19
C ILE A 123 -0.64 14.96 -7.23
N MET A 124 -1.29 14.72 -6.09
CA MET A 124 -1.60 15.77 -5.10
C MET A 124 -0.33 16.39 -4.50
N ILE A 125 0.68 15.59 -4.21
CA ILE A 125 1.99 16.06 -3.72
C ILE A 125 2.65 16.94 -4.80
N SER A 126 2.65 16.49 -6.06
CA SER A 126 3.21 17.25 -7.18
C SER A 126 2.53 18.62 -7.36
N ILE A 127 1.21 18.68 -7.24
CA ILE A 127 0.46 19.93 -7.31
C ILE A 127 0.81 20.86 -6.14
N ARG A 128 0.88 20.34 -4.92
CA ARG A 128 1.25 21.12 -3.73
C ARG A 128 2.68 21.67 -3.83
N LEU A 129 3.62 20.86 -4.31
CA LEU A 129 5.00 21.28 -4.51
C LEU A 129 5.10 22.39 -5.55
N LYS A 130 4.41 22.28 -6.70
CA LYS A 130 4.37 23.33 -7.72
C LYS A 130 3.79 24.64 -7.18
N LYS A 131 2.73 24.58 -6.35
CA LYS A 131 2.16 25.78 -5.72
C LYS A 131 3.14 26.41 -4.73
N ALA A 132 3.84 25.63 -3.91
CA ALA A 132 4.84 26.13 -2.97
C ALA A 132 5.99 26.82 -3.69
N ILE A 133 6.55 26.22 -4.73
CA ILE A 133 7.61 26.83 -5.56
C ILE A 133 7.12 28.11 -6.25
N ALA A 134 5.89 28.15 -6.75
CA ALA A 134 5.34 29.34 -7.39
C ALA A 134 5.18 30.52 -6.41
N VAL A 135 4.80 30.25 -5.15
CA VAL A 135 4.72 31.28 -4.10
C VAL A 135 6.11 31.79 -3.74
N GLU A 136 7.07 30.89 -3.56
CA GLU A 136 8.46 31.26 -3.22
C GLU A 136 9.10 32.12 -4.33
N THR A 137 8.97 31.69 -5.60
CA THR A 137 9.46 32.46 -6.74
C THR A 137 8.78 33.86 -6.87
N ALA A 138 7.49 33.95 -6.57
CA ALA A 138 6.79 35.23 -6.57
C ALA A 138 7.31 36.15 -5.47
N GLN A 139 7.58 35.64 -4.28
CA GLN A 139 8.17 36.44 -3.19
C GLN A 139 9.59 36.92 -3.49
N GLU A 140 10.43 36.05 -4.08
CA GLU A 140 11.78 36.42 -4.49
C GLU A 140 11.76 37.53 -5.56
N GLN A 141 10.85 37.41 -6.53
CA GLN A 141 10.69 38.45 -7.56
C GLN A 141 10.23 39.82 -6.98
N GLU A 142 9.33 39.76 -6.02
CA GLU A 142 8.84 40.98 -5.34
C GLU A 142 9.97 41.67 -4.53
N LEU A 143 10.75 40.88 -3.77
CA LEU A 143 11.91 41.37 -3.05
C LEU A 143 12.98 41.98 -4.00
N ALA A 144 13.23 41.32 -5.13
CA ALA A 144 14.16 41.81 -6.12
C ALA A 144 13.68 43.13 -6.75
N ARG A 145 12.39 43.29 -7.04
CA ARG A 145 11.80 44.53 -7.51
C ARG A 145 11.94 45.67 -6.50
N GLN A 146 11.64 45.43 -5.24
CA GLN A 146 11.79 46.42 -4.17
C GLN A 146 13.25 46.85 -4.00
N GLN A 147 14.21 45.94 -4.14
CA GLN A 147 15.62 46.29 -4.09
C GLN A 147 16.05 47.16 -5.28
N VAL A 148 15.59 46.86 -6.49
CA VAL A 148 15.87 47.66 -7.69
C VAL A 148 15.26 49.05 -7.57
N GLU A 149 14.03 49.15 -7.08
CA GLU A 149 13.32 50.41 -6.87
C GLU A 149 14.06 51.31 -5.86
N LYS A 150 14.46 50.75 -4.70
CA LYS A 150 15.26 51.48 -3.71
C LYS A 150 16.60 51.98 -4.26
N GLN A 151 17.30 51.14 -5.04
CA GLN A 151 18.57 51.55 -5.67
C GLN A 151 18.35 52.63 -6.73
N ALA A 152 17.22 52.62 -7.44
CA ALA A 152 16.87 53.64 -8.39
C ALA A 152 16.58 54.98 -7.68
N GLU A 153 15.82 54.94 -6.57
CA GLU A 153 15.53 56.12 -5.74
C GLU A 153 16.82 56.73 -5.14
N GLU A 154 17.71 55.89 -4.60
CA GLU A 154 19.00 56.32 -4.04
C GLU A 154 19.86 57.01 -5.12
N LYS A 155 19.96 56.42 -6.31
CA LYS A 155 20.69 57.03 -7.43
C LYS A 155 20.10 58.34 -7.89
N GLN A 156 18.76 58.47 -7.93
CA GLN A 156 18.10 59.73 -8.28
C GLN A 156 18.35 60.77 -7.23
N ALA A 157 18.27 60.46 -5.94
CA ALA A 157 18.57 61.38 -4.85
C ALA A 157 20.05 61.85 -4.86
N GLU A 158 20.98 60.96 -5.20
CA GLU A 158 22.39 61.30 -5.34
C GLU A 158 22.65 62.19 -6.54
N GLN A 159 22.02 61.91 -7.68
CA GLN A 159 22.09 62.78 -8.87
C GLN A 159 21.52 64.19 -8.62
N GLU A 160 20.37 64.27 -7.93
CA GLU A 160 19.76 65.53 -7.57
C GLU A 160 20.62 66.37 -6.63
N LYS A 161 21.27 65.71 -5.64
CA LYS A 161 22.25 66.39 -4.77
C LYS A 161 23.48 66.88 -5.53
N ALA A 162 24.04 66.04 -6.38
CA ALA A 162 25.19 66.44 -7.21
C ALA A 162 24.86 67.54 -8.19
N GLN A 163 23.60 67.64 -8.69
CA GLN A 163 23.15 68.70 -9.56
C GLN A 163 22.98 70.03 -8.80
N LYS A 164 22.39 69.98 -7.58
CA LYS A 164 22.29 71.14 -6.69
C LYS A 164 23.68 71.73 -6.32
N GLU A 165 24.62 70.83 -5.94
CA GLU A 165 25.99 71.25 -5.65
C GLU A 165 26.67 71.92 -6.83
N LYS A 166 26.45 71.48 -8.08
CA LYS A 166 26.97 72.08 -9.28
C LYS A 166 26.33 73.43 -9.55
N GLU A 167 25.03 73.55 -9.35
CA GLU A 167 24.31 74.82 -9.53
C GLU A 167 24.77 75.86 -8.49
N GLU A 168 24.92 75.45 -7.22
CA GLU A 168 25.45 76.36 -6.17
C GLU A 168 26.90 76.74 -6.45
N ALA A 169 27.75 75.84 -6.91
CA ALA A 169 29.13 76.12 -7.26
C ALA A 169 29.21 77.11 -8.50
N GLN A 170 28.33 76.90 -9.45
CA GLN A 170 28.25 77.84 -10.61
C GLN A 170 27.76 79.21 -10.20
N ALA A 171 26.71 79.32 -9.37
CA ALA A 171 26.22 80.60 -8.86
C ALA A 171 27.29 81.31 -8.03
N ALA A 172 28.03 80.66 -7.17
CA ALA A 172 29.15 81.21 -6.40
C ALA A 172 30.28 81.67 -7.31
N LEU A 173 30.60 80.96 -8.39
CA LEU A 173 31.61 81.39 -9.38
C LEU A 173 31.18 82.62 -10.15
N GLU A 174 29.92 82.71 -10.51
CA GLU A 174 29.35 83.89 -11.24
C GLU A 174 29.33 85.13 -10.33
N GLU A 175 28.99 84.97 -9.07
CA GLU A 175 29.03 86.06 -8.07
C GLU A 175 30.47 86.52 -7.83
N ALA A 176 31.41 85.60 -7.67
CA ALA A 176 32.84 85.95 -7.55
C ALA A 176 33.37 86.72 -8.81
N ARG A 177 32.90 86.36 -10.01
CA ARG A 177 33.24 87.00 -11.25
C ARG A 177 32.67 88.47 -11.29
N ARG A 178 31.43 88.66 -10.90
CA ARG A 178 30.80 89.98 -10.80
C ARG A 178 31.53 90.87 -9.82
N MET A 179 31.86 90.36 -8.62
CA MET A 179 32.62 91.11 -7.63
C MET A 179 34.01 91.54 -8.14
N LYS A 180 34.65 90.68 -8.95
CA LYS A 180 35.93 90.99 -9.57
C LYS A 180 35.81 92.04 -10.64
N GLU A 181 34.80 92.00 -11.50
CA GLU A 181 34.51 93.00 -12.51
C GLU A 181 34.15 94.33 -11.88
N GLU A 182 33.38 94.37 -10.78
CA GLU A 182 33.10 95.61 -10.03
C GLU A 182 34.37 96.18 -9.37
N ALA A 183 35.21 95.34 -8.81
CA ALA A 183 36.46 95.76 -8.21
C ALA A 183 37.45 96.35 -9.27
N GLU A 184 37.50 95.73 -10.46
CA GLU A 184 38.29 96.29 -11.61
C GLU A 184 37.71 97.62 -12.14
N ALA A 185 36.37 97.75 -12.23
CA ALA A 185 35.72 99.01 -12.61
C ALA A 185 35.96 100.14 -11.65
N LEU A 186 35.91 99.81 -10.31
CA LEU A 186 36.24 100.79 -9.27
C LEU A 186 37.73 101.22 -9.27
N ARG A 187 38.63 100.36 -9.63
CA ARG A 187 40.06 100.71 -9.82
C ARG A 187 40.29 101.57 -11.02
N ALA A 188 39.60 101.30 -12.14
CA ALA A 188 39.69 102.15 -13.36
C ALA A 188 39.07 103.55 -13.21
N GLN A 189 38.20 103.75 -12.18
CA GLN A 189 37.65 105.10 -11.85
C GLN A 189 38.55 105.92 -10.87
N ALA A 190 39.51 105.25 -10.27
CA ALA A 190 40.40 105.89 -9.25
C ALA A 190 41.77 106.29 -9.83
N GLU A 191 42.09 105.97 -11.09
CA GLU A 191 43.19 106.48 -11.89
C GLU A 191 42.73 107.66 -12.78
#